data_9cd467d865e5f7b707f2d6cc1427f63b
#
_entry.id   9cd467d865e5f7b707f2d6cc1427f63b
#
_cell.length_a   1.000
_cell.length_b   1.000
_cell.length_c   1.000
_cell.angle_alpha   90.00
_cell.angle_beta   90.00
_cell.angle_gamma   90.00
#
_symmetry.space_group_name_H-M   'P 1'
#
loop_
_entity.id
_entity.type
_entity.pdbx_description
1 polymer ?
#
loop_
_entity_poly.entity_id
_entity_poly.type
_entity_poly.pdbx_seq_one_letter_code
_entity_poly.pdbx_strand_id
1 'polypeptide(L)'
;MSRTLPDQLGLMDPGVVAATPTRVAEVMTREVITLSPRHSFQQAITLVARHRFRHLLVVEADARLAGVISDRDLLRFMAREPHWDTATVAEVMKPQPVTVRSETPLSTAIAEMLTRRINCLPVVDEAGRVCGILTSTDLLQAFQQIQAWIEQTGKASR
;
A
#
# COMPACT_ATOMS: atom_id res chain seq x y z
N MET A 1 28.87 7.38 2.12
CA MET A 1 28.91 8.63 1.34
C MET A 1 27.46 9.11 1.21
N SER A 2 27.11 10.10 2.01
CA SER A 2 25.78 10.73 2.01
C SER A 2 25.71 11.67 0.82
N ARG A 3 24.89 11.37 -0.20
CA ARG A 3 24.59 12.32 -1.26
C ARG A 3 23.58 13.32 -0.70
N THR A 4 24.06 14.49 -0.33
CA THR A 4 23.23 15.66 -0.06
C THR A 4 22.57 16.08 -1.36
N LEU A 5 21.24 16.10 -1.42
CA LEU A 5 20.50 16.70 -2.52
C LEU A 5 20.85 18.20 -2.61
N PRO A 6 21.03 18.77 -3.80
CA PRO A 6 21.34 20.18 -3.95
C PRO A 6 20.19 21.04 -3.45
N ASP A 7 20.54 22.15 -2.81
CA ASP A 7 19.70 23.17 -2.17
C ASP A 7 18.90 24.02 -3.21
N GLN A 8 18.29 23.39 -4.19
CA GLN A 8 17.50 24.04 -5.24
C GLN A 8 15.98 23.87 -5.07
N LEU A 9 15.52 23.50 -3.88
CA LEU A 9 14.08 23.43 -3.57
C LEU A 9 13.40 24.79 -3.35
N GLY A 10 14.14 25.90 -3.50
CA GLY A 10 13.64 27.25 -3.22
C GLY A 10 12.71 27.87 -4.27
N LEU A 11 12.47 27.25 -5.41
CA LEU A 11 11.66 27.80 -6.51
C LEU A 11 10.71 26.74 -7.11
N MET A 12 9.98 26.00 -6.29
CA MET A 12 8.86 25.22 -6.81
C MET A 12 7.72 26.17 -7.18
N ASP A 13 7.26 26.09 -8.44
CA ASP A 13 6.07 26.77 -8.92
C ASP A 13 4.91 26.50 -7.94
N PRO A 14 4.21 27.54 -7.44
CA PRO A 14 3.06 27.37 -6.55
C PRO A 14 2.01 26.38 -7.07
N GLY A 15 1.87 26.23 -8.38
CA GLY A 15 1.02 25.25 -9.01
C GLY A 15 1.48 23.80 -8.77
N VAL A 16 2.78 23.52 -8.70
CA VAL A 16 3.32 22.19 -8.37
C VAL A 16 2.99 21.81 -6.95
N VAL A 17 3.17 22.75 -6.02
CA VAL A 17 2.88 22.53 -4.60
C VAL A 17 1.39 22.24 -4.39
N ALA A 18 0.51 22.93 -5.10
CA ALA A 18 -0.95 22.72 -5.01
C ALA A 18 -1.41 21.37 -5.60
N ALA A 19 -0.66 20.79 -6.54
CA ALA A 19 -0.99 19.52 -7.20
C ALA A 19 -0.33 18.30 -6.54
N THR A 20 0.56 18.51 -5.56
CA THR A 20 1.30 17.41 -4.92
C THR A 20 0.50 16.86 -3.75
N PRO A 21 0.16 15.55 -3.73
CA PRO A 21 -0.54 14.93 -2.62
C PRO A 21 0.30 15.00 -1.34
N THR A 22 -0.33 15.36 -0.24
CA THR A 22 0.31 15.56 1.06
C THR A 22 -0.12 14.54 2.10
N ARG A 23 -1.26 13.87 1.87
CA ARG A 23 -1.87 12.91 2.81
C ARG A 23 -2.10 11.56 2.15
N VAL A 24 -2.11 10.52 2.95
CA VAL A 24 -2.41 9.14 2.52
C VAL A 24 -3.76 9.07 1.79
N ALA A 25 -4.79 9.76 2.29
CA ALA A 25 -6.13 9.78 1.71
C ALA A 25 -6.20 10.20 0.23
N GLU A 26 -5.21 10.97 -0.24
CA GLU A 26 -5.17 11.52 -1.60
C GLU A 26 -4.56 10.51 -2.61
N VAL A 27 -3.88 9.47 -2.10
CA VAL A 27 -3.14 8.51 -2.92
C VAL A 27 -3.64 7.07 -2.74
N MET A 28 -4.15 6.72 -1.56
CA MET A 28 -4.57 5.36 -1.22
C MET A 28 -5.66 4.81 -2.13
N THR A 29 -5.64 3.50 -2.35
CA THR A 29 -6.76 2.76 -2.93
C THR A 29 -7.83 2.54 -1.85
N ARG A 30 -9.07 3.00 -2.10
CA ARG A 30 -10.19 2.91 -1.14
C ARG A 30 -11.00 1.63 -1.27
N GLU A 31 -11.23 1.18 -2.50
CA GLU A 31 -11.96 -0.06 -2.79
C GLU A 31 -11.01 -1.25 -2.63
N VAL A 32 -11.03 -1.88 -1.46
CA VAL A 32 -10.15 -2.99 -1.12
C VAL A 32 -10.95 -4.29 -1.05
N ILE A 33 -10.53 -5.28 -1.81
CA ILE A 33 -11.02 -6.65 -1.64
C ILE A 33 -10.30 -7.25 -0.45
N THR A 34 -11.08 -7.76 0.51
CA THR A 34 -10.57 -8.32 1.76
C THR A 34 -10.88 -9.80 1.90
N LEU A 35 -10.14 -10.48 2.74
CA LEU A 35 -10.37 -11.86 3.16
C LEU A 35 -10.75 -11.91 4.64
N SER A 36 -11.47 -12.96 5.04
CA SER A 36 -11.60 -13.34 6.44
C SER A 36 -10.47 -14.30 6.84
N PRO A 37 -10.04 -14.35 8.11
CA PRO A 37 -9.11 -15.37 8.61
C PRO A 37 -9.55 -16.80 8.34
N ARG A 38 -10.88 -17.03 8.24
CA ARG A 38 -11.48 -18.35 8.00
C ARG A 38 -11.53 -18.76 6.52
N HIS A 39 -11.26 -17.86 5.60
CA HIS A 39 -11.20 -18.22 4.18
C HIS A 39 -10.08 -19.23 3.94
N SER A 40 -10.25 -20.08 2.91
CA SER A 40 -9.24 -21.06 2.53
C SER A 40 -8.04 -20.38 1.84
N PHE A 41 -6.89 -21.01 1.94
CA PHE A 41 -5.70 -20.64 1.18
C PHE A 41 -5.97 -20.58 -0.33
N GLN A 42 -6.80 -21.50 -0.84
CA GLN A 42 -7.20 -21.56 -2.25
C GLN A 42 -7.95 -20.27 -2.68
N GLN A 43 -8.81 -19.72 -1.81
CA GLN A 43 -9.50 -18.46 -2.09
C GLN A 43 -8.51 -17.30 -2.20
N ALA A 44 -7.49 -17.25 -1.33
CA ALA A 44 -6.45 -16.23 -1.40
C ALA A 44 -5.66 -16.31 -2.71
N ILE A 45 -5.22 -17.50 -3.12
CA ILE A 45 -4.54 -17.72 -4.41
C ILE A 45 -5.42 -17.27 -5.57
N THR A 46 -6.69 -17.65 -5.57
CA THR A 46 -7.64 -17.30 -6.63
C THR A 46 -7.78 -15.79 -6.79
N LEU A 47 -7.86 -15.05 -5.68
CA LEU A 47 -7.94 -13.58 -5.71
C LEU A 47 -6.67 -12.95 -6.26
N VAL A 48 -5.50 -13.40 -5.81
CA VAL A 48 -4.21 -12.92 -6.33
C VAL A 48 -4.09 -13.18 -7.83
N ALA A 49 -4.44 -14.38 -8.28
CA ALA A 49 -4.35 -14.76 -9.69
C ALA A 49 -5.30 -13.96 -10.59
N ARG A 50 -6.55 -13.74 -10.14
CA ARG A 50 -7.57 -13.02 -10.92
C ARG A 50 -7.32 -11.53 -11.03
N HIS A 51 -6.93 -10.89 -9.93
CA HIS A 51 -6.87 -9.44 -9.82
C HIS A 51 -5.46 -8.90 -9.89
N ARG A 52 -4.44 -9.76 -9.96
CA ARG A 52 -3.01 -9.39 -9.93
C ARG A 52 -2.64 -8.59 -8.68
N PHE A 53 -3.35 -8.81 -7.59
CA PHE A 53 -3.03 -8.19 -6.31
C PHE A 53 -1.71 -8.74 -5.77
N ARG A 54 -0.90 -7.86 -5.24
CA ARG A 54 0.35 -8.25 -4.55
C ARG A 54 0.16 -8.34 -3.04
N HIS A 55 -0.92 -7.75 -2.53
CA HIS A 55 -1.28 -7.74 -1.11
C HIS A 55 -2.78 -7.89 -0.95
N LEU A 56 -3.20 -8.66 0.03
CA LEU A 56 -4.57 -8.84 0.44
C LEU A 56 -4.69 -8.50 1.93
N LEU A 57 -5.67 -7.69 2.29
CA LEU A 57 -5.99 -7.40 3.68
C LEU A 57 -6.94 -8.45 4.23
N VAL A 58 -6.67 -8.88 5.45
CA VAL A 58 -7.49 -9.84 6.17
C VAL A 58 -8.22 -9.10 7.27
N VAL A 59 -9.54 -9.23 7.31
CA VAL A 59 -10.40 -8.52 8.25
C VAL A 59 -11.31 -9.46 9.03
N GLU A 60 -11.61 -9.08 10.27
CA GLU A 60 -12.65 -9.73 11.08
C GLU A 60 -14.06 -9.35 10.58
N ALA A 61 -15.09 -9.98 11.16
CA ALA A 61 -16.48 -9.75 10.78
C ALA A 61 -16.95 -8.29 10.96
N ASP A 62 -16.32 -7.55 11.86
CA ASP A 62 -16.57 -6.13 12.13
C ASP A 62 -15.69 -5.19 11.29
N ALA A 63 -15.06 -5.71 10.24
CA ALA A 63 -14.13 -5.03 9.33
C ALA A 63 -12.81 -4.55 9.98
N ARG A 64 -12.51 -4.95 11.21
CA ARG A 64 -11.20 -4.67 11.81
C ARG A 64 -10.10 -5.48 11.14
N LEU A 65 -8.96 -4.82 10.96
CA LEU A 65 -7.79 -5.44 10.37
C LEU A 65 -7.25 -6.55 11.28
N ALA A 66 -7.20 -7.79 10.73
CA ALA A 66 -6.60 -8.96 11.39
C ALA A 66 -5.17 -9.21 10.91
N GLY A 67 -4.89 -8.96 9.62
CA GLY A 67 -3.58 -9.23 9.06
C GLY A 67 -3.44 -8.80 7.60
N VAL A 68 -2.29 -9.14 7.02
CA VAL A 68 -1.99 -8.94 5.60
C VAL A 68 -1.31 -10.18 5.02
N ILE A 69 -1.61 -10.48 3.77
CA ILE A 69 -0.95 -11.55 2.99
C ILE A 69 -0.38 -10.92 1.73
N SER A 70 0.88 -11.24 1.40
CA SER A 70 1.45 -10.94 0.09
C SER A 70 1.49 -12.17 -0.81
N ASP A 71 1.60 -11.96 -2.12
CA ASP A 71 1.87 -13.01 -3.11
C ASP A 71 3.10 -13.85 -2.73
N ARG A 72 4.14 -13.22 -2.17
CA ARG A 72 5.33 -13.89 -1.66
C ARG A 72 5.07 -14.77 -0.43
N ASP A 73 4.17 -14.34 0.45
CA ASP A 73 3.80 -15.13 1.63
C ASP A 73 3.09 -16.42 1.21
N LEU A 74 2.21 -16.33 0.21
CA LEU A 74 1.55 -17.50 -0.38
C LEU A 74 2.56 -18.48 -0.98
N LEU A 75 3.50 -17.98 -1.80
CA LEU A 75 4.53 -18.81 -2.40
C LEU A 75 5.44 -19.46 -1.37
N ARG A 76 5.85 -18.74 -0.33
CA ARG A 76 6.69 -19.28 0.75
C ARG A 76 5.96 -20.35 1.55
N PHE A 77 4.67 -20.14 1.81
CA PHE A 77 3.85 -21.10 2.53
C PHE A 77 3.72 -22.40 1.72
N MET A 78 3.36 -22.32 0.43
CA MET A 78 3.29 -23.48 -0.46
C MET A 78 4.61 -24.29 -0.52
N ALA A 79 5.75 -23.60 -0.50
CA ALA A 79 7.06 -24.25 -0.58
C ALA A 79 7.46 -24.99 0.71
N ARG A 80 6.83 -24.67 1.85
CA ARG A 80 7.20 -25.20 3.17
C ARG A 80 6.17 -26.19 3.74
N GLU A 81 4.89 -25.99 3.40
CA GLU A 81 3.78 -26.76 3.95
C GLU A 81 3.27 -27.79 2.93
N PRO A 82 3.48 -29.09 3.16
CA PRO A 82 3.00 -30.14 2.24
C PRO A 82 1.48 -30.13 2.05
N HIS A 83 0.74 -29.69 3.06
CA HIS A 83 -0.74 -29.66 3.06
C HIS A 83 -1.29 -28.23 2.95
N TRP A 84 -0.63 -27.37 2.19
CA TRP A 84 -1.02 -25.96 2.00
C TRP A 84 -2.45 -25.81 1.45
N ASP A 85 -2.94 -26.77 0.70
CA ASP A 85 -4.26 -26.79 0.06
C ASP A 85 -5.43 -26.86 1.07
N THR A 86 -5.17 -27.35 2.28
CA THR A 86 -6.13 -27.42 3.37
C THR A 86 -6.02 -26.27 4.38
N ALA A 87 -5.00 -25.42 4.23
CA ALA A 87 -4.74 -24.32 5.14
C ALA A 87 -5.77 -23.19 5.03
N THR A 88 -5.88 -22.42 6.10
CA THR A 88 -6.68 -21.20 6.18
C THR A 88 -5.83 -19.95 5.99
N VAL A 89 -6.49 -18.85 5.68
CA VAL A 89 -5.85 -17.52 5.60
C VAL A 89 -5.17 -17.14 6.92
N ALA A 90 -5.75 -17.51 8.07
CA ALA A 90 -5.18 -17.24 9.40
C ALA A 90 -3.78 -17.85 9.59
N GLU A 91 -3.51 -19.01 8.98
CA GLU A 91 -2.23 -19.71 9.10
C GLU A 91 -1.11 -19.08 8.27
N VAL A 92 -1.48 -18.28 7.28
CA VAL A 92 -0.53 -17.66 6.32
C VAL A 92 -0.35 -16.18 6.54
N MET A 93 -1.38 -15.49 7.01
CA MET A 93 -1.35 -14.04 7.20
C MET A 93 -0.28 -13.62 8.19
N LYS A 94 0.27 -12.44 7.97
CA LYS A 94 1.05 -11.73 8.97
C LYS A 94 0.09 -10.92 9.84
N PRO A 95 -0.04 -11.27 11.13
CA PRO A 95 -0.90 -10.53 12.06
C PRO A 95 -0.30 -9.19 12.41
N GLN A 96 -1.15 -8.26 12.86
CA GLN A 96 -0.75 -6.94 13.36
C GLN A 96 0.21 -6.17 12.43
N PRO A 97 -0.15 -5.97 11.15
CA PRO A 97 0.69 -5.21 10.25
C PRO A 97 0.79 -3.76 10.70
N VAL A 98 1.85 -3.09 10.27
CA VAL A 98 1.97 -1.63 10.43
C VAL A 98 0.85 -0.96 9.65
N THR A 99 0.14 -0.04 10.30
CA THR A 99 -0.99 0.69 9.73
C THR A 99 -0.76 2.19 9.75
N VAL A 100 -1.49 2.90 8.91
CA VAL A 100 -1.57 4.37 8.91
C VAL A 100 -3.02 4.82 8.92
N ARG A 101 -3.25 6.11 9.14
CA ARG A 101 -4.55 6.78 9.02
C ARG A 101 -4.65 7.47 7.67
N SER A 102 -5.87 7.76 7.23
CA SER A 102 -6.10 8.55 6.01
C SER A 102 -5.49 9.95 6.08
N GLU A 103 -5.46 10.55 7.26
CA GLU A 103 -4.88 11.88 7.54
C GLU A 103 -3.35 11.88 7.70
N THR A 104 -2.73 10.70 7.80
CA THR A 104 -1.26 10.60 7.96
C THR A 104 -0.56 11.35 6.83
N PRO A 105 0.44 12.18 7.14
CA PRO A 105 1.27 12.81 6.11
C PRO A 105 1.88 11.75 5.19
N LEU A 106 1.81 11.97 3.89
CA LEU A 106 2.30 11.01 2.91
C LEU A 106 3.79 10.73 3.07
N SER A 107 4.57 11.76 3.41
CA SER A 107 6.00 11.62 3.70
C SER A 107 6.28 10.68 4.87
N THR A 108 5.45 10.72 5.92
CA THR A 108 5.55 9.81 7.07
C THR A 108 5.26 8.36 6.65
N ALA A 109 4.21 8.15 5.87
CA ALA A 109 3.86 6.82 5.36
C ALA A 109 4.99 6.25 4.47
N ILE A 110 5.56 7.07 3.59
CA ILE A 110 6.70 6.70 2.74
C ILE A 110 7.92 6.33 3.61
N ALA A 111 8.23 7.12 4.63
CA ALA A 111 9.35 6.86 5.54
C ALA A 111 9.17 5.51 6.27
N GLU A 112 7.95 5.18 6.74
CA GLU A 112 7.64 3.88 7.33
C GLU A 112 7.87 2.73 6.34
N MET A 113 7.40 2.86 5.10
CA MET A 113 7.60 1.84 4.07
C MET A 113 9.09 1.60 3.79
N LEU A 114 9.86 2.66 3.65
CA LEU A 114 11.31 2.59 3.38
C LEU A 114 12.08 1.99 4.57
N THR A 115 11.83 2.47 5.78
CA THR A 115 12.52 2.03 6.99
C THR A 115 12.26 0.55 7.28
N ARG A 116 11.01 0.12 7.13
CA ARG A 116 10.60 -1.26 7.40
C ARG A 116 10.73 -2.19 6.19
N ARG A 117 11.10 -1.65 5.02
CA ARG A 117 11.19 -2.40 3.75
C ARG A 117 9.90 -3.14 3.42
N ILE A 118 8.76 -2.48 3.63
CA ILE A 118 7.43 -2.99 3.29
C ILE A 118 6.87 -2.24 2.10
N ASN A 119 6.00 -2.89 1.33
CA ASN A 119 5.46 -2.36 0.08
C ASN A 119 3.96 -2.04 0.16
N CYS A 120 3.37 -2.19 1.33
CA CYS A 120 1.99 -1.78 1.59
C CYS A 120 1.80 -1.35 3.05
N LEU A 121 0.85 -0.44 3.24
CA LEU A 121 0.34 -0.02 4.54
C LEU A 121 -1.19 -0.09 4.49
N PRO A 122 -1.82 -0.96 5.29
CA PRO A 122 -3.25 -0.88 5.49
C PRO A 122 -3.62 0.47 6.10
N VAL A 123 -4.67 1.08 5.58
CA VAL A 123 -5.21 2.34 6.10
C VAL A 123 -6.45 2.01 6.93
N VAL A 124 -6.46 2.44 8.19
CA VAL A 124 -7.52 2.12 9.15
C VAL A 124 -8.10 3.37 9.80
N ASP A 125 -9.35 3.29 10.22
CA ASP A 125 -10.03 4.32 11.01
C ASP A 125 -9.68 4.21 12.52
N GLU A 126 -10.26 5.08 13.33
CA GLU A 126 -10.03 5.11 14.80
C GLU A 126 -10.43 3.81 15.50
N ALA A 127 -11.39 3.08 14.96
CA ALA A 127 -11.84 1.78 15.47
C ALA A 127 -10.96 0.61 14.96
N GLY A 128 -9.94 0.87 14.15
CA GLY A 128 -9.09 -0.15 13.53
C GLY A 128 -9.73 -0.85 12.34
N ARG A 129 -10.82 -0.32 11.78
CA ARG A 129 -11.48 -0.87 10.59
C ARG A 129 -10.78 -0.39 9.33
N VAL A 130 -10.66 -1.28 8.35
CA VAL A 130 -10.00 -0.99 7.08
C VAL A 130 -10.83 0.04 6.28
N CYS A 131 -10.19 1.11 5.84
CA CYS A 131 -10.76 2.12 4.96
C CYS A 131 -9.96 2.31 3.65
N GLY A 132 -8.87 1.60 3.49
CA GLY A 132 -8.05 1.63 2.28
C GLY A 132 -6.74 0.86 2.43
N ILE A 133 -5.94 0.94 1.38
CA ILE A 133 -4.56 0.44 1.36
C ILE A 133 -3.67 1.43 0.60
N LEU A 134 -2.49 1.69 1.12
CA LEU A 134 -1.43 2.43 0.42
C LEU A 134 -0.34 1.46 0.00
N THR A 135 -0.03 1.40 -1.28
CA THR A 135 1.00 0.53 -1.83
C THR A 135 2.09 1.32 -2.55
N SER A 136 3.24 0.69 -2.78
CA SER A 136 4.30 1.28 -3.61
C SER A 136 3.81 1.58 -5.04
N THR A 137 2.84 0.85 -5.56
CA THR A 137 2.22 1.11 -6.86
C THR A 137 1.44 2.42 -6.85
N ASP A 138 0.66 2.69 -5.80
CA ASP A 138 -0.08 3.96 -5.65
C ASP A 138 0.89 5.15 -5.62
N LEU A 139 2.01 5.00 -4.90
CA LEU A 139 3.05 6.04 -4.82
C LEU A 139 3.73 6.29 -6.18
N LEU A 140 4.02 5.24 -6.94
CA LEU A 140 4.59 5.37 -8.28
C LEU A 140 3.61 6.01 -9.26
N GLN A 141 2.32 5.70 -9.17
CA GLN A 141 1.28 6.33 -9.98
C GLN A 141 1.15 7.83 -9.65
N ALA A 142 1.14 8.18 -8.36
CA ALA A 142 1.13 9.58 -7.94
C ALA A 142 2.37 10.33 -8.44
N PHE A 143 3.55 9.73 -8.33
CA PHE A 143 4.78 10.30 -8.86
C PHE A 143 4.74 10.50 -10.37
N GLN A 144 4.24 9.52 -11.13
CA GLN A 144 4.07 9.62 -12.58
C GLN A 144 3.16 10.79 -12.96
N GLN A 145 2.07 10.99 -12.25
CA GLN A 145 1.15 12.12 -12.48
C GLN A 145 1.84 13.47 -12.25
N ILE A 146 2.63 13.59 -11.20
CA ILE A 146 3.41 14.79 -10.90
C ILE A 146 4.42 15.06 -12.02
N GLN A 147 5.15 14.05 -12.47
CA GLN A 147 6.12 14.19 -13.57
C GLN A 147 5.45 14.64 -14.87
N ALA A 148 4.32 14.01 -15.24
CA ALA A 148 3.56 14.38 -16.43
C ALA A 148 3.07 15.84 -16.37
N TRP A 149 2.63 16.29 -15.19
CA TRP A 149 2.21 17.68 -14.99
C TRP A 149 3.39 18.67 -15.15
N ILE A 150 4.56 18.38 -14.56
CA ILE A 150 5.77 19.19 -14.69
C ILE A 150 6.20 19.32 -16.15
N GLU A 151 6.18 18.22 -16.91
CA GLU A 151 6.56 18.22 -18.33
C GLU A 151 5.60 19.07 -19.18
N GLN A 152 4.30 19.05 -18.88
CA GLN A 152 3.32 19.86 -19.60
C GLN A 152 3.47 21.35 -19.32
N THR A 153 3.67 21.74 -18.05
CA THR A 153 3.86 23.15 -17.65
C THR A 153 5.19 23.71 -18.13
N GLY A 154 6.25 22.92 -18.11
CA GLY A 154 7.56 23.34 -18.64
C GLY A 154 7.58 23.54 -20.16
N LYS A 155 6.68 22.92 -20.93
CA LYS A 155 6.51 23.16 -22.37
C LYS A 155 5.68 24.39 -22.70
N ALA A 156 4.78 24.78 -21.81
CA ALA A 156 3.93 25.97 -22.01
C ALA A 156 4.67 27.30 -21.74
N SER A 157 5.86 27.24 -21.13
CA SER A 157 6.68 28.42 -20.79
C SER A 157 7.84 28.66 -21.77
N ARG A 158 7.85 27.97 -22.92
CA ARG A 158 8.76 28.20 -24.04
C ARG A 158 7.96 28.63 -25.28
#